data_4cbe625d1a2dac2c69ef1da0b919f12b
#
_entry.id   4cbe625d1a2dac2c69ef1da0b919f12b
#
_cell.length_a   1.000
_cell.length_b   1.000
_cell.length_c   1.000
_cell.angle_alpha   90.00
_cell.angle_beta   90.00
_cell.angle_gamma   90.00
#
_symmetry.space_group_name_H-M   'P 1'
#
loop_
_entity.id
_entity.type
_entity.pdbx_description
1 polymer ?
#
loop_
_entity_poly.entity_id
_entity_poly.type
_entity_poly.pdbx_seq_one_letter_code
_entity_poly.pdbx_strand_id
1 'polypeptide(L)' 'MLPKWTGDVVGTLHVHNIEIRELAAKMGCAPEYLGKILNGKHEPKNAEAKVKEALEELLKEREGK' A
#
# COMPACT_ATOMS: atom_id res chain seq x y z
N MET A 1 16.17 -7.70 4.85
CA MET A 1 14.93 -8.09 5.54
C MET A 1 13.88 -7.01 5.36
N LEU A 2 12.66 -7.41 5.05
CA LEU A 2 11.57 -6.45 4.85
C LEU A 2 11.03 -5.94 6.18
N PRO A 3 10.68 -4.65 6.27
CA PRO A 3 9.99 -4.16 7.46
C PRO A 3 8.64 -4.89 7.63
N LYS A 4 8.25 -5.08 8.87
CA LYS A 4 7.02 -5.78 9.19
C LYS A 4 5.79 -5.13 8.56
N TRP A 5 5.76 -3.80 8.51
CA TRP A 5 4.59 -3.10 7.99
C TRP A 5 4.30 -3.39 6.52
N THR A 6 5.35 -3.70 5.72
CA THR A 6 5.13 -4.03 4.31
C THR A 6 4.35 -5.33 4.18
N GLY A 7 4.67 -6.32 5.02
CA GLY A 7 3.94 -7.58 5.03
C GLY A 7 2.50 -7.39 5.46
N ASP A 8 2.27 -6.53 6.45
CA ASP A 8 0.92 -6.22 6.92
C ASP A 8 0.10 -5.57 5.80
N VAL A 9 0.69 -4.66 5.04
CA VAL A 9 0.01 -4.00 3.93
C VAL A 9 -0.33 -5.02 2.83
N VAL A 10 0.65 -5.82 2.42
CA VAL A 10 0.43 -6.81 1.37
C VAL A 10 -0.64 -7.82 1.79
N GLY A 11 -0.60 -8.27 3.05
CA GLY A 11 -1.62 -9.17 3.57
C GLY A 11 -3.02 -8.57 3.54
N THR A 12 -3.13 -7.31 3.92
CA THR A 12 -4.41 -6.60 3.89
C THR A 12 -4.93 -6.47 2.46
N LEU A 13 -4.07 -6.13 1.53
CA LEU A 13 -4.46 -6.05 0.12
C LEU A 13 -4.98 -7.40 -0.37
N HIS A 14 -4.31 -8.47 -0.01
CA HIS A 14 -4.70 -9.80 -0.42
C HIS A 14 -6.08 -10.18 0.15
N VAL A 15 -6.26 -9.95 1.45
CA VAL A 15 -7.51 -10.29 2.13
C VAL A 15 -8.70 -9.53 1.53
N HIS A 16 -8.50 -8.29 1.16
CA HIS A 16 -9.57 -7.45 0.62
C HIS A 16 -9.64 -7.45 -0.90
N ASN A 17 -8.80 -8.26 -1.56
CA ASN A 17 -8.79 -8.37 -3.02
C ASN A 17 -8.48 -7.03 -3.70
N ILE A 18 -7.58 -6.26 -3.11
CA ILE A 18 -7.15 -4.98 -3.64
C ILE A 18 -5.83 -5.16 -4.40
N GLU A 19 -5.76 -4.65 -5.61
CA GLU A 19 -4.54 -4.74 -6.41
C GLU A 19 -3.58 -3.60 -6.05
N ILE A 20 -2.28 -3.86 -6.22
CA ILE A 20 -1.25 -2.86 -5.93
C ILE A 20 -1.49 -1.58 -6.75
N ARG A 21 -1.94 -1.73 -8.00
CA ARG A 21 -2.22 -0.55 -8.84
C ARG A 21 -3.31 0.34 -8.27
N GLU A 22 -4.28 -0.24 -7.57
CA GLU A 22 -5.33 0.55 -6.92
C GLU A 22 -4.76 1.39 -5.79
N LEU A 23 -3.90 0.78 -4.98
CA LEU A 23 -3.26 1.50 -3.89
C LEU A 23 -2.32 2.58 -4.42
N ALA A 24 -1.55 2.25 -5.47
CA ALA A 24 -0.65 3.22 -6.08
C ALA A 24 -1.42 4.42 -6.66
N ALA A 25 -2.55 4.17 -7.31
CA ALA A 25 -3.38 5.25 -7.83
C ALA A 25 -3.88 6.15 -6.69
N LYS A 26 -4.26 5.56 -5.57
CA LYS A 26 -4.69 6.33 -4.40
C LYS A 26 -3.57 7.20 -3.86
N MET A 27 -2.33 6.69 -3.92
CA MET A 27 -1.16 7.43 -3.47
C MET A 27 -0.65 8.45 -4.50
N GLY A 28 -1.11 8.34 -5.74
CA GLY A 28 -0.65 9.21 -6.80
C GLY A 28 0.71 8.83 -7.36
N CYS A 29 1.07 7.55 -7.30
CA CYS A 29 2.36 7.08 -7.81
C CYS A 29 2.18 5.89 -8.75
N ALA A 30 3.28 5.51 -9.43
CA ALA A 30 3.25 4.36 -10.33
C ALA A 30 3.24 3.05 -9.54
N PRO A 31 2.56 2.01 -10.04
CA PRO A 31 2.56 0.71 -9.36
C PRO A 31 3.96 0.15 -9.16
N GLU A 32 4.86 0.35 -10.10
CA GLU A 32 6.25 -0.11 -10.01
C GLU A 32 6.97 0.53 -8.84
N TYR A 33 6.71 1.81 -8.60
CA TYR A 33 7.31 2.53 -7.49
C TYR A 33 6.82 1.96 -6.15
N LEU A 34 5.51 1.76 -6.04
CA LEU A 34 4.94 1.17 -4.84
C LEU A 34 5.46 -0.25 -4.62
N GLY A 35 5.61 -1.02 -5.70
CA GLY A 35 6.18 -2.36 -5.62
C GLY A 35 7.57 -2.35 -5.02
N LYS A 36 8.40 -1.39 -5.40
CA LYS A 36 9.76 -1.26 -4.85
C LYS A 36 9.72 -0.96 -3.36
N ILE A 37 8.79 -0.12 -2.93
CA ILE A 37 8.63 0.19 -1.51
C ILE A 37 8.24 -1.07 -0.73
N LEU A 38 7.25 -1.79 -1.24
CA LEU A 38 6.73 -2.99 -0.55
C LEU A 38 7.74 -4.13 -0.55
N ASN A 39 8.65 -4.17 -1.52
CA ASN A 39 9.71 -5.18 -1.57
C ASN A 39 10.98 -4.76 -0.85
N GLY A 40 10.97 -3.61 -0.18
CA GLY A 40 12.11 -3.15 0.58
C GLY A 40 13.26 -2.61 -0.23
N LYS A 41 13.08 -2.43 -1.54
CA LYS A 41 14.13 -1.90 -2.43
C LYS A 41 14.23 -0.40 -2.38
N HIS A 42 13.20 0.27 -1.89
CA HIS A 42 13.15 1.71 -1.79
C HIS A 42 12.39 2.07 -0.53
N GLU A 43 12.96 2.95 0.28
CA GLU A 43 12.38 3.29 1.58
C GLU A 43 12.37 4.81 1.75
N PRO A 44 11.43 5.49 1.06
CA PRO A 44 11.34 6.93 1.21
C PRO A 44 10.90 7.32 2.62
N LYS A 45 11.23 8.54 3.00
CA LYS A 45 10.84 9.06 4.29
C LYS A 45 9.32 9.05 4.42
N ASN A 46 8.83 8.56 5.54
CA ASN A 46 7.39 8.48 5.82
C ASN A 46 6.63 7.51 4.90
N ALA A 47 7.33 6.56 4.28
CA ALA A 47 6.69 5.60 3.40
C ALA A 47 5.58 4.83 4.11
N GLU A 48 5.85 4.35 5.32
CA GLU A 48 4.86 3.59 6.08
C GLU A 48 3.58 4.40 6.32
N ALA A 49 3.72 5.64 6.77
CA ALA A 49 2.57 6.48 7.06
C ALA A 49 1.75 6.75 5.80
N LYS A 50 2.42 7.07 4.70
CA LYS A 50 1.74 7.38 3.44
C LYS A 50 0.99 6.17 2.89
N VAL A 51 1.62 5.01 2.91
CA VAL A 51 1.00 3.79 2.41
C VAL A 51 -0.20 3.41 3.26
N LYS A 52 -0.05 3.45 4.58
CA LYS A 52 -1.14 3.09 5.49
C LYS A 52 -2.32 4.05 5.38
N GLU A 53 -2.05 5.34 5.23
CA GLU A 53 -3.11 6.33 5.06
C GLU A 53 -3.91 6.07 3.78
N ALA A 54 -3.23 5.83 2.68
CA ALA A 54 -3.90 5.53 1.42
C ALA A 54 -4.71 4.24 1.51
N LEU A 55 -4.16 3.23 2.18
CA LEU A 55 -4.85 1.97 2.36
C LEU A 55 -6.13 2.13 3.19
N GLU A 56 -6.07 2.92 4.26
CA GLU A 56 -7.26 3.20 5.06
C GLU A 56 -8.35 3.87 4.24
N GLU A 57 -7.97 4.82 3.40
CA GLU A 57 -8.95 5.50 2.55
C GLU A 57 -9.61 4.53 1.58
N LEU A 58 -8.83 3.64 0.97
CA LEU A 58 -9.38 2.62 0.07
C LEU A 58 -10.36 1.71 0.80
N LEU A 59 -10.01 1.28 2.00
CA LEU A 59 -10.87 0.39 2.78
C LEU A 59 -12.18 1.08 3.15
N LYS A 60 -12.13 2.35 3.50
CA LYS A 60 -13.34 3.13 3.81
C LYS A 60 -14.24 3.26 2.58
N GLU A 61 -13.65 3.50 1.43
CA GLU A 61 -14.41 3.61 0.19
C GLU A 61 -15.12 2.30 -0.15
N ARG A 62 -14.44 1.18 0.08
CA ARG A 62 -15.01 -0.12 -0.19
C ARG A 62 -16.11 -0.49 0.80
N GLU A 63 -15.96 -0.08 2.05
CA GLU A 63 -16.98 -0.32 3.08
C GLU A 63 -18.21 0.56 2.86
N GLY A 64 -18.03 1.73 2.28
CA GLY A 64 -19.13 2.67 2.04
C GLY A 64 -20.10 2.26 0.95
N LYS A 65 -19.85 1.13 0.33
CA LYS A 65 -20.75 0.57 -0.70
C LYS A 65 -21.60 -0.53 -0.10
#